data_b463e1fee4654c63ec1dadb96f3e361f
#
_entry.id   b463e1fee4654c63ec1dadb96f3e361f
#
_cell.length_a   1.000
_cell.length_b   1.000
_cell.length_c   1.000
_cell.angle_alpha   90.00
_cell.angle_beta   90.00
_cell.angle_gamma   90.00
#
_symmetry.space_group_name_H-M   'P 1'
#
loop_
_entity.id
_entity.type
_entity.pdbx_description
1 polymer ?
#
loop_
_entity_poly.entity_id
_entity_poly.type
_entity_poly.pdbx_seq_one_letter_code
_entity_poly.pdbx_strand_id
1 'polypeptide(L)'
;MVSRRTALIGAGAAIAGSAPARAASVKAPPVARAHAAFAAEIAAAQACLDAFLTAFNARDIPAYEATFNFPHIRFASGKVTTIMPGYHKPQMFTSGSLAEWDHSEWRRRDVIHAGADKVHIDTHFARIRRDGSLLGGFDSIYIVTRQDGHWGIQGRSSFAP
;
A
#
# COMPACT_ATOMS: atom_id res chain seq x y z
N MET A 1 1.09 66.32 -59.33
CA MET A 1 1.55 65.50 -58.20
C MET A 1 0.37 64.87 -57.55
N VAL A 2 0.14 63.60 -57.78
CA VAL A 2 -1.06 62.87 -57.31
C VAL A 2 -0.60 61.80 -56.34
N SER A 3 -1.03 61.93 -55.07
CA SER A 3 -0.74 60.94 -54.05
C SER A 3 -1.82 59.87 -54.07
N ARG A 4 -1.43 58.63 -54.27
CA ARG A 4 -2.29 57.45 -54.17
C ARG A 4 -2.22 56.89 -52.74
N ARG A 5 -3.38 56.92 -52.06
CA ARG A 5 -3.55 56.19 -50.81
C ARG A 5 -4.03 54.77 -51.09
N THR A 6 -3.24 53.80 -50.68
CA THR A 6 -3.58 52.37 -50.75
C THR A 6 -4.32 52.01 -49.46
N ALA A 7 -5.53 51.50 -49.56
CA ALA A 7 -6.28 50.96 -48.44
C ALA A 7 -5.95 49.48 -48.25
N LEU A 8 -5.46 49.09 -47.06
CA LEU A 8 -5.34 47.71 -46.66
C LEU A 8 -6.66 47.22 -46.06
N ILE A 9 -7.24 46.21 -46.69
CA ILE A 9 -8.37 45.48 -46.15
C ILE A 9 -7.79 44.38 -45.24
N GLY A 10 -7.96 44.50 -43.93
CA GLY A 10 -7.61 43.46 -42.95
C GLY A 10 -8.73 42.42 -42.90
N ALA A 11 -8.40 41.17 -43.33
CA ALA A 11 -9.26 40.03 -43.12
C ALA A 11 -9.09 39.51 -41.65
N GLY A 12 -10.10 39.74 -40.84
CA GLY A 12 -10.16 39.17 -39.50
C GLY A 12 -10.51 37.69 -39.54
N ALA A 13 -9.55 36.82 -39.18
CA ALA A 13 -9.80 35.40 -38.96
C ALA A 13 -10.49 35.19 -37.61
N ALA A 14 -11.72 34.74 -37.63
CA ALA A 14 -12.44 34.33 -36.42
C ALA A 14 -11.87 33.00 -35.93
N ILE A 15 -11.19 33.02 -34.80
CA ILE A 15 -10.76 31.81 -34.09
C ILE A 15 -11.96 31.26 -33.37
N ALA A 16 -12.51 30.13 -33.88
CA ALA A 16 -13.53 29.35 -33.19
C ALA A 16 -12.90 28.71 -31.95
N GLY A 17 -13.16 29.25 -30.77
CA GLY A 17 -12.75 28.69 -29.52
C GLY A 17 -13.47 27.35 -29.26
N SER A 18 -12.75 26.25 -29.35
CA SER A 18 -13.22 24.95 -28.90
C SER A 18 -13.40 24.98 -27.38
N ALA A 19 -14.63 24.90 -26.89
CA ALA A 19 -14.91 24.74 -25.47
C ALA A 19 -14.28 23.41 -24.97
N PRO A 20 -13.60 23.41 -23.82
CA PRO A 20 -13.06 22.17 -23.28
C PRO A 20 -14.21 21.22 -22.96
N ALA A 21 -14.13 19.99 -23.48
CA ALA A 21 -15.05 18.93 -23.16
C ALA A 21 -14.98 18.67 -21.64
N ARG A 22 -16.08 18.94 -20.95
CA ARG A 22 -16.22 18.70 -19.51
C ARG A 22 -16.12 17.19 -19.30
N ALA A 23 -14.99 16.72 -18.73
CA ALA A 23 -14.82 15.33 -18.37
C ALA A 23 -15.97 14.91 -17.45
N ALA A 24 -16.73 13.90 -17.86
CA ALA A 24 -17.78 13.33 -17.03
C ALA A 24 -17.14 12.79 -15.76
N SER A 25 -17.52 13.33 -14.59
CA SER A 25 -17.08 12.83 -13.29
C SER A 25 -17.64 11.42 -13.13
N VAL A 26 -16.79 10.41 -13.30
CA VAL A 26 -17.14 9.02 -12.99
C VAL A 26 -17.25 8.92 -11.47
N LYS A 27 -18.48 8.82 -10.96
CA LYS A 27 -18.74 8.61 -9.54
C LYS A 27 -18.16 7.25 -9.16
N ALA A 28 -17.11 7.26 -8.32
CA ALA A 28 -16.54 6.03 -7.77
C ALA A 28 -17.63 5.23 -7.02
N PRO A 29 -17.66 3.90 -7.16
CA PRO A 29 -18.62 3.07 -6.43
C PRO A 29 -18.38 3.23 -4.91
N PRO A 30 -19.43 3.11 -4.08
CA PRO A 30 -19.27 3.08 -2.63
C PRO A 30 -18.28 1.98 -2.21
N VAL A 31 -17.43 2.24 -1.24
CA VAL A 31 -16.37 1.32 -0.74
C VAL A 31 -16.94 -0.08 -0.44
N ALA A 32 -18.09 -0.18 0.22
CA ALA A 32 -18.75 -1.46 0.52
C ALA A 32 -19.10 -2.29 -0.73
N ARG A 33 -19.47 -1.65 -1.84
CA ARG A 33 -19.81 -2.33 -3.09
C ARG A 33 -18.55 -2.81 -3.82
N ALA A 34 -17.47 -2.05 -3.75
CA ALA A 34 -16.16 -2.46 -4.26
C ALA A 34 -15.62 -3.66 -3.46
N HIS A 35 -15.78 -3.70 -2.14
CA HIS A 35 -15.37 -4.83 -1.30
C HIS A 35 -16.13 -6.11 -1.66
N ALA A 36 -17.45 -6.04 -1.89
CA ALA A 36 -18.25 -7.21 -2.27
C ALA A 36 -17.80 -7.80 -3.63
N ALA A 37 -17.37 -6.96 -4.57
CA ALA A 37 -16.87 -7.40 -5.87
C ALA A 37 -15.53 -8.14 -5.80
N PHE A 38 -14.74 -7.94 -4.75
CA PHE A 38 -13.39 -8.50 -4.56
C PHE A 38 -13.26 -9.32 -3.27
N ALA A 39 -14.34 -10.02 -2.87
CA ALA A 39 -14.36 -10.77 -1.62
C ALA A 39 -13.30 -11.88 -1.55
N ALA A 40 -13.04 -12.57 -2.67
CA ALA A 40 -12.02 -13.62 -2.74
C ALA A 40 -10.60 -13.06 -2.62
N GLU A 41 -10.33 -11.94 -3.27
CA GLU A 41 -9.04 -11.23 -3.21
C GLU A 41 -8.77 -10.68 -1.80
N ILE A 42 -9.81 -10.13 -1.17
CA ILE A 42 -9.74 -9.68 0.22
C ILE A 42 -9.42 -10.85 1.16
N ALA A 43 -10.11 -11.98 1.01
CA ALA A 43 -9.86 -13.17 1.82
C ALA A 43 -8.42 -13.68 1.65
N ALA A 44 -7.91 -13.73 0.41
CA ALA A 44 -6.55 -14.13 0.12
C ALA A 44 -5.50 -13.17 0.71
N ALA A 45 -5.73 -11.86 0.62
CA ALA A 45 -4.86 -10.85 1.21
C ALA A 45 -4.87 -10.92 2.75
N GLN A 46 -6.02 -11.15 3.38
CA GLN A 46 -6.12 -11.34 4.83
C GLN A 46 -5.39 -12.61 5.28
N ALA A 47 -5.53 -13.72 4.52
CA ALA A 47 -4.81 -14.97 4.79
C ALA A 47 -3.29 -14.78 4.67
N CYS A 48 -2.81 -13.97 3.72
CA CYS A 48 -1.41 -13.59 3.62
C CYS A 48 -0.92 -12.89 4.89
N LEU A 49 -1.70 -11.94 5.46
CA LEU A 49 -1.35 -11.27 6.72
C LEU A 49 -1.41 -12.22 7.93
N ASP A 50 -2.29 -13.22 7.93
CA ASP A 50 -2.31 -14.25 8.97
C ASP A 50 -1.04 -15.11 8.93
N ALA A 51 -0.65 -15.56 7.74
CA ALA A 51 0.61 -16.30 7.53
C ALA A 51 1.84 -15.47 7.94
N PHE A 52 1.85 -14.18 7.57
CA PHE A 52 2.90 -13.23 7.95
C PHE A 52 3.07 -13.15 9.47
N LEU A 53 1.99 -12.95 10.21
CA LEU A 53 2.06 -12.80 11.66
C LEU A 53 2.43 -14.12 12.33
N THR A 54 1.90 -15.25 11.84
CA THR A 54 2.24 -16.60 12.32
C THR A 54 3.72 -16.88 12.16
N ALA A 55 4.28 -16.66 10.98
CA ALA A 55 5.71 -16.88 10.72
C ALA A 55 6.60 -15.92 11.52
N PHE A 56 6.19 -14.65 11.66
CA PHE A 56 6.89 -13.66 12.48
C PHE A 56 6.93 -14.10 13.96
N ASN A 57 5.82 -14.50 14.53
CA ASN A 57 5.73 -14.98 15.91
C ASN A 57 6.53 -16.28 16.14
N ALA A 58 6.56 -17.16 15.15
CA ALA A 58 7.38 -18.36 15.17
C ALA A 58 8.89 -18.10 14.98
N ARG A 59 9.28 -16.86 14.62
CA ARG A 59 10.66 -16.50 14.25
C ARG A 59 11.19 -17.29 13.05
N ASP A 60 10.29 -17.78 12.22
CA ASP A 60 10.58 -18.56 11.01
C ASP A 60 10.86 -17.61 9.84
N ILE A 61 12.14 -17.29 9.62
CA ILE A 61 12.56 -16.36 8.54
C ILE A 61 12.16 -16.87 7.16
N PRO A 62 12.36 -18.14 6.77
CA PRO A 62 11.91 -18.63 5.47
C PRO A 62 10.40 -18.48 5.26
N ALA A 63 9.58 -18.89 6.22
CA ALA A 63 8.12 -18.74 6.15
C ALA A 63 7.69 -17.27 6.16
N TYR A 64 8.38 -16.43 6.91
CA TYR A 64 8.15 -14.98 6.95
C TYR A 64 8.44 -14.34 5.59
N GLU A 65 9.59 -14.61 4.98
CA GLU A 65 9.93 -14.07 3.65
C GLU A 65 9.04 -14.63 2.54
N ALA A 66 8.51 -15.84 2.69
CA ALA A 66 7.54 -16.41 1.74
C ALA A 66 6.21 -15.64 1.71
N THR A 67 5.92 -14.79 2.68
CA THR A 67 4.72 -13.93 2.67
C THR A 67 4.92 -12.61 1.92
N PHE A 68 6.10 -12.35 1.37
CA PHE A 68 6.37 -11.12 0.62
C PHE A 68 6.32 -11.34 -0.89
N ASN A 69 5.96 -10.28 -1.60
CA ASN A 69 6.29 -10.06 -2.99
C ASN A 69 7.50 -9.12 -3.07
N PHE A 70 8.51 -9.51 -3.82
CA PHE A 70 9.75 -8.73 -3.94
C PHE A 70 9.80 -7.97 -5.27
N PRO A 71 10.41 -6.76 -5.29
CA PRO A 71 10.97 -6.06 -4.13
C PRO A 71 9.87 -5.62 -3.16
N HIS A 72 10.08 -5.82 -1.84
CA HIS A 72 9.19 -5.30 -0.81
C HIS A 72 9.67 -3.91 -0.37
N ILE A 73 8.76 -2.94 -0.31
CA ILE A 73 9.07 -1.56 0.09
C ILE A 73 8.54 -1.29 1.50
N ARG A 74 9.41 -0.89 2.39
CA ARG A 74 9.05 -0.52 3.76
C ARG A 74 9.32 0.96 4.03
N PHE A 75 8.29 1.67 4.50
CA PHE A 75 8.38 3.02 5.05
C PHE A 75 8.26 2.92 6.57
N ALA A 76 9.34 3.15 7.29
CA ALA A 76 9.32 3.17 8.76
C ALA A 76 10.55 3.89 9.29
N SER A 77 10.45 4.45 10.52
CA SER A 77 11.56 5.13 11.19
C SER A 77 12.21 6.24 10.34
N GLY A 78 11.38 6.97 9.56
CA GLY A 78 11.85 8.04 8.68
C GLY A 78 12.64 7.58 7.44
N LYS A 79 12.62 6.28 7.12
CA LYS A 79 13.40 5.69 6.04
C LYS A 79 12.51 4.91 5.06
N VAL A 80 12.95 4.89 3.81
CA VAL A 80 12.49 3.96 2.78
C VAL A 80 13.50 2.84 2.64
N THR A 81 13.06 1.60 2.78
CA THR A 81 13.92 0.42 2.63
C THR A 81 13.37 -0.46 1.53
N THR A 82 14.19 -0.80 0.55
CA THR A 82 13.89 -1.85 -0.42
C THR A 82 14.44 -3.17 0.10
N ILE A 83 13.55 -4.13 0.28
CA ILE A 83 13.86 -5.44 0.84
C ILE A 83 13.81 -6.47 -0.29
N MET A 84 14.85 -7.29 -0.38
CA MET A 84 15.00 -8.39 -1.33
C MET A 84 15.05 -9.73 -0.58
N PRO A 85 14.88 -10.88 -1.24
CA PRO A 85 15.00 -12.19 -0.60
C PRO A 85 16.31 -12.34 0.18
N GLY A 86 16.25 -12.91 1.37
CA GLY A 86 17.40 -13.10 2.26
C GLY A 86 17.84 -11.86 3.05
N TYR A 87 17.04 -10.81 3.05
CA TYR A 87 17.30 -9.60 3.82
C TYR A 87 17.19 -9.82 5.33
N HIS A 88 16.16 -10.54 5.78
CA HIS A 88 15.90 -10.76 7.20
C HIS A 88 16.85 -11.78 7.80
N LYS A 89 17.27 -11.52 9.04
CA LYS A 89 18.20 -12.39 9.78
C LYS A 89 17.63 -12.70 11.16
N PRO A 90 17.94 -13.87 11.75
CA PRO A 90 17.42 -14.25 13.07
C PRO A 90 17.69 -13.21 14.18
N GLN A 91 18.79 -12.47 14.08
CA GLN A 91 19.18 -11.43 15.03
C GLN A 91 18.16 -10.29 15.16
N MET A 92 17.28 -10.12 14.15
CA MET A 92 16.21 -9.11 14.22
C MET A 92 15.27 -9.32 15.41
N PHE A 93 15.09 -10.57 15.86
CA PHE A 93 14.18 -10.90 16.96
C PHE A 93 14.78 -10.73 18.35
N THR A 94 16.07 -10.46 18.48
CA THR A 94 16.79 -10.40 19.75
C THR A 94 17.44 -9.04 20.01
N SER A 95 17.18 -8.06 19.15
CA SER A 95 17.83 -6.75 19.23
C SER A 95 16.88 -5.61 18.92
N GLY A 96 17.31 -4.38 19.21
CA GLY A 96 16.58 -3.16 18.90
C GLY A 96 15.17 -3.16 19.52
N SER A 97 14.18 -2.78 18.75
CA SER A 97 12.79 -2.66 19.18
C SER A 97 12.08 -4.00 19.46
N LEU A 98 12.78 -5.13 19.23
CA LEU A 98 12.29 -6.48 19.51
C LEU A 98 13.05 -7.16 20.66
N ALA A 99 13.94 -6.48 21.38
CA ALA A 99 14.73 -7.08 22.45
C ALA A 99 13.89 -7.70 23.58
N GLU A 100 12.75 -7.06 23.93
CA GLU A 100 11.81 -7.53 24.95
C GLU A 100 10.55 -8.19 24.36
N TRP A 101 10.52 -8.34 23.03
CA TRP A 101 9.36 -8.85 22.32
C TRP A 101 9.23 -10.37 22.47
N ASP A 102 8.03 -10.83 22.76
CA ASP A 102 7.66 -12.24 22.77
C ASP A 102 6.84 -12.60 21.53
N HIS A 103 5.71 -11.92 21.33
CA HIS A 103 4.85 -12.10 20.16
C HIS A 103 4.12 -10.81 19.80
N SER A 104 3.44 -10.85 18.65
CA SER A 104 2.57 -9.77 18.17
C SER A 104 1.16 -10.29 17.93
N GLU A 105 0.18 -9.39 18.04
CA GLU A 105 -1.22 -9.68 17.79
C GLU A 105 -1.84 -8.61 16.89
N TRP A 106 -2.72 -9.04 15.99
CA TRP A 106 -3.58 -8.09 15.30
C TRP A 106 -4.65 -7.56 16.25
N ARG A 107 -4.82 -6.24 16.31
CA ARG A 107 -5.91 -5.58 17.02
C ARG A 107 -7.00 -5.12 16.07
N ARG A 108 -6.62 -4.77 14.84
CA ARG A 108 -7.52 -4.30 13.78
C ARG A 108 -6.90 -4.57 12.41
N ARG A 109 -7.75 -4.93 11.44
CA ARG A 109 -7.37 -5.08 10.03
C ARG A 109 -8.56 -4.67 9.16
N ASP A 110 -8.58 -3.43 8.70
CA ASP A 110 -9.65 -2.85 7.90
C ASP A 110 -9.20 -2.74 6.45
N VAL A 111 -9.98 -3.31 5.54
CA VAL A 111 -9.71 -3.17 4.10
C VAL A 111 -10.10 -1.76 3.66
N ILE A 112 -9.13 -1.03 3.10
CA ILE A 112 -9.34 0.34 2.62
C ILE A 112 -9.70 0.32 1.13
N HIS A 113 -8.95 -0.44 0.34
CA HIS A 113 -9.16 -0.58 -1.11
C HIS A 113 -8.91 -2.03 -1.53
N ALA A 114 -9.71 -2.51 -2.49
CA ALA A 114 -9.56 -3.84 -3.07
C ALA A 114 -9.70 -3.78 -4.59
N GLY A 115 -8.94 -4.62 -5.27
CA GLY A 115 -8.93 -4.83 -6.71
C GLY A 115 -8.49 -6.25 -7.03
N ALA A 116 -8.50 -6.62 -8.30
CA ALA A 116 -8.23 -7.98 -8.77
C ALA A 116 -6.83 -8.51 -8.42
N ASP A 117 -5.86 -7.63 -8.23
CA ASP A 117 -4.45 -7.97 -8.01
C ASP A 117 -3.82 -7.24 -6.81
N LYS A 118 -4.61 -6.43 -6.08
CA LYS A 118 -4.09 -5.59 -4.99
C LYS A 118 -5.15 -5.25 -3.96
N VAL A 119 -4.79 -5.40 -2.68
CA VAL A 119 -5.60 -4.99 -1.53
C VAL A 119 -4.77 -4.12 -0.60
N HIS A 120 -5.34 -2.98 -0.18
CA HIS A 120 -4.77 -2.14 0.86
C HIS A 120 -5.51 -2.37 2.18
N ILE A 121 -4.75 -2.62 3.24
CA ILE A 121 -5.30 -2.96 4.54
C ILE A 121 -4.69 -2.02 5.59
N ASP A 122 -5.53 -1.24 6.25
CA ASP A 122 -5.17 -0.47 7.44
C ASP A 122 -5.20 -1.39 8.65
N THR A 123 -4.13 -1.37 9.44
CA THR A 123 -3.96 -2.31 10.53
C THR A 123 -3.53 -1.60 11.80
N HIS A 124 -3.92 -2.16 12.95
CA HIS A 124 -3.29 -1.90 14.22
C HIS A 124 -2.81 -3.22 14.80
N PHE A 125 -1.55 -3.30 15.21
CA PHE A 125 -0.99 -4.48 15.87
C PHE A 125 -0.31 -4.12 17.18
N ALA A 126 -0.34 -5.05 18.12
CA ALA A 126 0.33 -4.94 19.41
C ALA A 126 1.57 -5.84 19.43
N ARG A 127 2.65 -5.37 20.06
CA ARG A 127 3.79 -6.17 20.49
C ARG A 127 3.64 -6.47 21.98
N ILE A 128 3.81 -7.71 22.35
CA ILE A 128 3.61 -8.20 23.71
C ILE A 128 4.91 -8.74 24.25
N ARG A 129 5.20 -8.50 25.53
CA ARG A 129 6.32 -9.10 26.25
C ARG A 129 5.96 -10.49 26.77
N ARG A 130 6.95 -11.25 27.21
CA ARG A 130 6.79 -12.59 27.77
C ARG A 130 5.89 -12.63 29.00
N ASP A 131 5.80 -11.57 29.79
CA ASP A 131 4.93 -11.45 30.95
C ASP A 131 3.48 -11.06 30.57
N GLY A 132 3.18 -10.94 29.28
CA GLY A 132 1.88 -10.52 28.77
C GLY A 132 1.66 -9.01 28.72
N SER A 133 2.60 -8.19 29.20
CA SER A 133 2.45 -6.74 29.17
C SER A 133 2.65 -6.19 27.76
N LEU A 134 2.02 -5.04 27.49
CA LEU A 134 2.13 -4.35 26.19
C LEU A 134 3.53 -3.75 26.04
N LEU A 135 4.26 -4.15 25.01
CA LEU A 135 5.51 -3.52 24.61
C LEU A 135 5.26 -2.26 23.74
N GLY A 136 4.26 -2.31 22.88
CA GLY A 136 3.85 -1.18 22.04
C GLY A 136 2.73 -1.55 21.09
N GLY A 137 1.96 -0.53 20.66
CA GLY A 137 0.92 -0.65 19.64
C GLY A 137 1.22 0.27 18.46
N PHE A 138 0.99 -0.21 17.23
CA PHE A 138 1.45 0.50 16.03
C PHE A 138 0.44 0.40 14.90
N ASP A 139 0.14 1.53 14.30
CA ASP A 139 -0.62 1.59 13.05
C ASP A 139 0.29 1.32 11.86
N SER A 140 -0.28 0.66 10.85
CA SER A 140 0.41 0.36 9.60
C SER A 140 -0.58 0.21 8.45
N ILE A 141 -0.14 0.56 7.25
CA ILE A 141 -0.84 0.21 6.02
C ILE A 141 -0.04 -0.87 5.31
N TYR A 142 -0.70 -1.98 4.99
CA TYR A 142 -0.14 -3.04 4.17
C TYR A 142 -0.71 -2.98 2.76
N ILE A 143 0.16 -3.14 1.77
CA ILE A 143 -0.18 -3.29 0.36
C ILE A 143 0.14 -4.74 -0.01
N VAL A 144 -0.92 -5.55 -0.12
CA VAL A 144 -0.82 -6.95 -0.51
C VAL A 144 -1.18 -7.06 -1.99
N THR A 145 -0.32 -7.69 -2.78
CA THR A 145 -0.48 -7.82 -4.23
C THR A 145 -0.48 -9.28 -4.65
N ARG A 146 -1.07 -9.56 -5.80
CA ARG A 146 -0.98 -10.86 -6.45
C ARG A 146 0.01 -10.78 -7.61
N GLN A 147 1.10 -11.59 -7.53
CA GLN A 147 2.11 -11.74 -8.58
C GLN A 147 2.24 -13.23 -8.92
N ASP A 148 2.09 -13.59 -10.17
CA ASP A 148 2.19 -14.97 -10.66
C ASP A 148 1.33 -15.98 -9.86
N GLY A 149 0.13 -15.53 -9.45
CA GLY A 149 -0.80 -16.31 -8.63
C GLY A 149 -0.54 -16.26 -7.12
N HIS A 150 0.59 -15.75 -6.67
CA HIS A 150 0.96 -15.61 -5.26
C HIS A 150 0.47 -14.27 -4.68
N TRP A 151 -0.25 -14.32 -3.55
CA TRP A 151 -0.58 -13.16 -2.75
C TRP A 151 0.51 -12.90 -1.72
N GLY A 152 1.19 -11.75 -1.84
CA GLY A 152 2.30 -11.39 -0.96
C GLY A 152 2.31 -9.89 -0.63
N ILE A 153 2.92 -9.55 0.51
CA ILE A 153 3.07 -8.17 0.97
C ILE A 153 4.15 -7.49 0.14
N GLN A 154 3.76 -6.55 -0.71
CA GLN A 154 4.70 -5.79 -1.54
C GLN A 154 5.10 -4.44 -0.95
N GLY A 155 4.27 -3.87 -0.10
CA GLY A 155 4.56 -2.61 0.55
C GLY A 155 3.99 -2.52 1.94
N ARG A 156 4.68 -1.78 2.80
CA ARG A 156 4.24 -1.49 4.16
C ARG A 156 4.68 -0.10 4.59
N SER A 157 3.74 0.72 5.01
CA SER A 157 3.99 1.93 5.80
C SER A 157 3.70 1.62 7.26
N SER A 158 4.63 1.90 8.18
CA SER A 158 4.48 1.50 9.58
C SER A 158 5.04 2.55 10.52
N PHE A 159 4.34 2.77 11.63
CA PHE A 159 4.82 3.56 12.76
C PHE A 159 5.66 2.73 13.75
N ALA A 160 5.76 1.43 13.56
CA ALA A 160 6.69 0.61 14.33
C ALA A 160 8.15 0.94 13.96
N PRO A 161 9.04 1.09 14.94
CA PRO A 161 10.45 1.35 14.74
C PRO A 161 11.18 0.17 14.09
#